data_47f6cc76cc28fa5970a2dc293bb9560c
#
_entry.id   47f6cc76cc28fa5970a2dc293bb9560c
#
_cell.length_a   1.000
_cell.length_b   1.000
_cell.length_c   1.000
_cell.angle_alpha   90.00
_cell.angle_beta   90.00
_cell.angle_gamma   90.00
#
_symmetry.space_group_name_H-M   'P 1'
#
loop_
_entity.id
_entity.type
_entity.pdbx_description
1 polymer ?
#
loop_
_entity_poly.entity_id
_entity_poly.type
_entity_poly.pdbx_seq_one_letter_code
_entity_poly.pdbx_strand_id
1 'polypeptide(L)'
;DGGITPALLWEIRRERRVELCMEGFRLNDLKRWCKLDYLWNGCNPDIRYGAYIRLSDYPTRGTEVVLEDPNATEGYILRNTLGQRNRPIKRNYINPIPSGQITLYKTKGYTLSQNTEWGW
;
A
#
# COMPACT_ATOMS: atom_id res chain seq x y z
N ASP A 1 11.65 0.73 -10.67
CA ASP A 1 11.66 -0.74 -10.60
C ASP A 1 13.08 -1.35 -10.72
N GLY A 2 14.11 -0.51 -10.96
CA GLY A 2 15.51 -0.97 -11.05
C GLY A 2 15.79 -2.01 -12.16
N GLY A 3 14.93 -2.11 -13.17
CA GLY A 3 15.12 -3.02 -14.30
C GLY A 3 14.80 -4.50 -14.03
N ILE A 4 14.22 -4.82 -12.89
CA ILE A 4 13.90 -6.21 -12.49
C ILE A 4 12.66 -6.75 -13.22
N THR A 5 11.74 -5.88 -13.61
CA THR A 5 10.54 -6.28 -14.36
C THR A 5 10.71 -5.97 -15.84
N PRO A 6 10.52 -6.95 -16.75
CA PRO A 6 10.57 -6.67 -18.20
C PRO A 6 9.62 -5.54 -18.58
N ALA A 7 10.03 -4.70 -19.54
CA ALA A 7 9.29 -3.49 -19.92
C ALA A 7 7.82 -3.76 -20.29
N LEU A 8 7.58 -4.81 -21.09
CA LEU A 8 6.23 -5.20 -21.49
C LEU A 8 5.38 -5.60 -20.28
N LEU A 9 5.94 -6.39 -19.35
CA LEU A 9 5.22 -6.80 -18.14
C LEU A 9 4.94 -5.61 -17.23
N TRP A 10 5.89 -4.66 -17.15
CA TRP A 10 5.67 -3.42 -16.40
C TRP A 10 4.52 -2.61 -16.99
N GLU A 11 4.46 -2.49 -18.32
CA GLU A 11 3.39 -1.78 -19.01
C GLU A 11 2.02 -2.44 -18.80
N ILE A 12 1.94 -3.77 -18.95
CA ILE A 12 0.71 -4.51 -18.66
C ILE A 12 0.22 -4.26 -17.23
N ARG A 13 1.14 -4.23 -16.26
CA ARG A 13 0.80 -3.94 -14.86
C ARG A 13 0.36 -2.49 -14.66
N ARG A 14 0.94 -1.55 -15.41
CA ARG A 14 0.57 -0.15 -15.40
C ARG A 14 -0.85 0.03 -15.95
N GLU A 15 -1.13 -0.53 -17.13
CA GLU A 15 -2.47 -0.51 -17.74
C GLU A 15 -3.52 -1.10 -16.80
N ARG A 16 -3.25 -2.30 -16.28
CA ARG A 16 -4.14 -2.93 -15.30
C ARG A 16 -4.42 -2.03 -14.08
N ARG A 17 -3.43 -1.28 -13.61
CA ARG A 17 -3.62 -0.35 -12.50
C ARG A 17 -4.53 0.81 -12.88
N VAL A 18 -4.44 1.32 -14.09
CA VAL A 18 -5.24 2.42 -14.61
C VAL A 18 -6.68 1.95 -14.83
N GLU A 19 -6.86 0.85 -15.55
CA GLU A 19 -8.17 0.30 -15.90
C GLU A 19 -8.99 -0.12 -14.66
N LEU A 20 -8.35 -0.76 -13.69
CA LEU A 20 -9.01 -1.23 -12.47
C LEU A 20 -8.81 -0.27 -11.29
N CYS A 21 -8.65 1.02 -11.59
CA CYS A 21 -8.53 2.06 -10.55
C CYS A 21 -9.83 2.12 -9.74
N MET A 22 -9.69 2.16 -8.40
CA MET A 22 -10.80 2.22 -7.42
C MET A 22 -11.61 0.92 -7.26
N GLU A 23 -11.33 -0.15 -7.99
CA GLU A 23 -12.04 -1.43 -7.87
C GLU A 23 -11.49 -2.35 -6.77
N GLY A 24 -10.53 -1.91 -5.99
CA GLY A 24 -9.99 -2.65 -4.84
C GLY A 24 -8.98 -3.76 -5.18
N PHE A 25 -8.65 -3.99 -6.44
CA PHE A 25 -7.74 -5.08 -6.84
C PHE A 25 -6.26 -4.81 -6.56
N ARG A 26 -5.85 -3.56 -6.37
CA ARG A 26 -4.45 -3.16 -6.30
C ARG A 26 -3.65 -3.90 -5.24
N LEU A 27 -4.18 -4.06 -4.04
CA LEU A 27 -3.47 -4.74 -2.96
C LEU A 27 -3.23 -6.22 -3.27
N ASN A 28 -4.23 -6.90 -3.83
CA ASN A 28 -4.13 -8.30 -4.22
C ASN A 28 -3.14 -8.50 -5.36
N ASP A 29 -3.11 -7.60 -6.32
CA ASP A 29 -2.13 -7.61 -7.41
C ASP A 29 -0.71 -7.44 -6.88
N LEU A 30 -0.47 -6.50 -5.97
CA LEU A 30 0.84 -6.28 -5.36
C LEU A 30 1.31 -7.49 -4.54
N LYS A 31 0.39 -8.13 -3.81
CA LYS A 31 0.69 -9.38 -3.09
C LYS A 31 1.08 -10.49 -4.07
N ARG A 32 0.26 -10.73 -5.10
CA ARG A 32 0.50 -11.78 -6.10
C ARG A 32 1.79 -11.58 -6.90
N TRP A 33 2.17 -10.32 -7.17
CA TRP A 33 3.40 -9.99 -7.88
C TRP A 33 4.63 -9.89 -6.97
N CYS A 34 4.47 -10.10 -5.66
CA CYS A 34 5.50 -9.88 -4.65
C CYS A 34 6.10 -8.45 -4.71
N LYS A 35 5.23 -7.45 -4.89
CA LYS A 35 5.60 -6.05 -5.08
C LYS A 35 4.94 -5.10 -4.06
N LEU A 36 4.70 -5.58 -2.83
CA LEU A 36 4.23 -4.72 -1.75
C LEU A 36 5.21 -3.60 -1.41
N ASP A 37 6.49 -3.76 -1.75
CA ASP A 37 7.51 -2.72 -1.61
C ASP A 37 7.13 -1.40 -2.30
N TYR A 38 6.27 -1.45 -3.33
CA TYR A 38 5.74 -0.23 -3.97
C TYR A 38 4.88 0.63 -3.05
N LEU A 39 4.40 0.08 -1.94
CA LEU A 39 3.66 0.81 -0.91
C LEU A 39 4.58 1.41 0.17
N TRP A 40 5.86 1.16 0.09
CA TRP A 40 6.85 1.63 1.05
C TRP A 40 7.58 2.87 0.53
N ASN A 41 7.76 3.87 1.41
CA ASN A 41 8.43 5.13 1.07
C ASN A 41 9.88 4.96 0.62
N GLY A 42 10.58 3.92 1.07
CA GLY A 42 11.94 3.63 0.64
C GLY A 42 12.06 3.17 -0.82
N CYS A 43 10.98 2.57 -1.37
CA CYS A 43 10.91 2.19 -2.78
C CYS A 43 10.22 3.26 -3.63
N ASN A 44 9.25 3.95 -3.06
CA ASN A 44 8.46 4.98 -3.73
C ASN A 44 8.30 6.20 -2.81
N PRO A 45 9.25 7.11 -2.80
CA PRO A 45 9.26 8.26 -1.89
C PRO A 45 7.99 9.11 -1.98
N ASP A 46 7.46 9.26 -3.18
CA ASP A 46 6.33 10.16 -3.47
C ASP A 46 4.96 9.58 -3.11
N ILE A 47 4.91 8.35 -2.58
CA ILE A 47 3.64 7.67 -2.28
C ILE A 47 2.77 8.43 -1.26
N ARG A 48 3.35 9.32 -0.50
CA ARG A 48 2.66 10.15 0.51
C ARG A 48 2.06 11.42 -0.07
N TYR A 49 2.56 11.87 -1.20
CA TYR A 49 2.22 13.17 -1.76
C TYR A 49 0.93 13.10 -2.56
N GLY A 50 0.13 14.14 -2.39
CA GLY A 50 -1.06 14.40 -3.19
C GLY A 50 -0.73 15.30 -4.37
N ALA A 51 -1.72 16.09 -4.80
CA ALA A 51 -1.53 17.05 -5.87
C ALA A 51 -0.59 18.19 -5.45
N TYR A 52 0.14 18.74 -6.42
CA TYR A 52 0.85 20.01 -6.25
C TYR A 52 -0.15 21.16 -6.33
N ILE A 53 -0.14 22.08 -5.38
CA ILE A 53 -1.03 23.23 -5.33
C ILE A 53 -0.29 24.50 -4.95
N ARG A 54 -0.83 25.64 -5.37
CA ARG A 54 -0.51 26.96 -4.82
C ARG A 54 -1.65 27.39 -3.91
N LEU A 55 -1.32 27.78 -2.70
CA LEU A 55 -2.34 28.15 -1.72
C LEU A 55 -3.11 29.40 -2.11
N SER A 56 -2.51 30.31 -2.90
CA SER A 56 -3.17 31.49 -3.45
C SER A 56 -4.38 31.18 -4.34
N ASP A 57 -4.34 30.02 -5.03
CA ASP A 57 -5.39 29.63 -5.97
C ASP A 57 -6.61 29.04 -5.25
N TYR A 58 -6.48 28.77 -3.95
CA TYR A 58 -7.52 28.16 -3.12
C TYR A 58 -7.76 28.95 -1.83
N PRO A 59 -8.24 30.20 -1.90
CA PRO A 59 -8.39 31.08 -0.72
C PRO A 59 -9.38 30.53 0.32
N THR A 60 -10.34 29.71 -0.09
CA THR A 60 -11.36 29.12 0.78
C THR A 60 -11.05 27.70 1.23
N ARG A 61 -9.79 27.27 1.07
CA ARG A 61 -9.38 25.93 1.52
C ARG A 61 -9.64 25.74 3.01
N GLY A 62 -10.06 24.54 3.38
CA GLY A 62 -10.17 24.13 4.78
C GLY A 62 -8.79 24.00 5.44
N THR A 63 -8.77 23.94 6.76
CA THR A 63 -7.57 23.70 7.56
C THR A 63 -6.97 22.29 7.35
N GLU A 64 -7.68 21.43 6.64
CA GLU A 64 -7.28 20.06 6.34
C GLU A 64 -6.20 19.95 5.26
N VAL A 65 -5.99 21.03 4.48
CA VAL A 65 -4.96 21.03 3.43
C VAL A 65 -3.62 21.38 4.05
N VAL A 66 -2.85 20.37 4.35
CA VAL A 66 -1.49 20.47 4.89
C VAL A 66 -0.49 20.23 3.78
N LEU A 67 0.42 21.19 3.57
CA LEU A 67 1.59 21.01 2.70
C LEU A 67 2.70 20.26 3.42
N GLU A 68 3.62 19.67 2.66
CA GLU A 68 4.81 19.03 3.21
C GLU A 68 5.62 20.01 4.08
N ASP A 69 5.83 21.23 3.60
CA ASP A 69 6.35 22.34 4.39
C ASP A 69 5.20 23.24 4.85
N PRO A 70 4.91 23.30 6.15
CA PRO A 70 3.80 24.10 6.67
C PRO A 70 3.96 25.61 6.43
N ASN A 71 5.18 26.10 6.16
CA ASN A 71 5.46 27.50 5.90
C ASN A 71 5.49 27.87 4.42
N ALA A 72 5.39 26.86 3.53
CA ALA A 72 5.41 27.08 2.09
C ALA A 72 4.07 27.66 1.60
N THR A 73 4.14 28.48 0.56
CA THR A 73 2.96 29.01 -0.12
C THR A 73 2.48 28.12 -1.27
N GLU A 74 3.33 27.18 -1.69
CA GLU A 74 3.02 26.17 -2.71
C GLU A 74 3.77 24.87 -2.40
N GLY A 75 3.24 23.73 -2.85
CA GLY A 75 3.87 22.45 -2.64
C GLY A 75 2.88 21.28 -2.81
N TYR A 76 3.35 20.09 -2.47
CA TYR A 76 2.50 18.90 -2.48
C TYR A 76 1.63 18.81 -1.24
N ILE A 77 0.37 18.43 -1.43
CA ILE A 77 -0.52 18.13 -0.31
C ILE A 77 0.00 16.87 0.39
N LEU A 78 0.22 16.98 1.69
CA LEU A 78 0.54 15.85 2.53
C LEU A 78 -0.76 15.15 2.96
N ARG A 79 -1.15 14.11 2.25
CA ARG A 79 -2.39 13.39 2.53
C ARG A 79 -2.34 12.55 3.80
N ASN A 80 -1.16 12.05 4.17
CA ASN A 80 -1.00 11.20 5.33
C ASN A 80 0.09 11.75 6.25
N THR A 81 -0.33 12.35 7.35
CA THR A 81 0.55 12.90 8.38
C THR A 81 1.11 11.83 9.33
N LEU A 82 0.64 10.58 9.24
CA LEU A 82 1.01 9.48 10.14
C LEU A 82 2.43 8.92 9.93
N GLY A 83 3.27 9.61 9.20
CA GLY A 83 4.68 9.24 9.02
C GLY A 83 4.94 8.26 7.87
N GLN A 84 6.13 7.69 7.89
CA GLN A 84 6.57 6.76 6.84
C GLN A 84 5.92 5.40 6.99
N ARG A 85 5.59 4.76 5.87
CA ARG A 85 5.14 3.37 5.87
C ARG A 85 6.33 2.45 6.10
N ASN A 86 6.13 1.43 6.92
CA ASN A 86 7.15 0.44 7.17
C ASN A 86 7.37 -0.46 5.94
N ARG A 87 8.59 -0.96 5.80
CA ARG A 87 8.90 -1.95 4.77
C ARG A 87 8.05 -3.21 4.97
N PRO A 88 7.39 -3.71 3.93
CA PRO A 88 6.66 -4.97 4.00
C PRO A 88 7.61 -6.13 4.30
N ILE A 89 7.15 -7.03 5.15
CA ILE A 89 7.82 -8.30 5.48
C ILE A 89 7.05 -9.46 4.86
N LYS A 90 7.63 -10.64 4.82
CA LYS A 90 7.02 -11.85 4.23
C LYS A 90 5.59 -12.09 4.70
N ARG A 91 5.33 -11.90 5.98
CA ARG A 91 3.99 -12.05 6.57
C ARG A 91 2.91 -11.19 5.90
N ASN A 92 3.26 -10.03 5.35
CA ASN A 92 2.30 -9.15 4.70
C ASN A 92 1.78 -9.69 3.35
N TYR A 93 2.49 -10.65 2.75
CA TYR A 93 2.08 -11.28 1.50
C TYR A 93 1.10 -12.44 1.68
N ILE A 94 1.01 -12.99 2.90
CA ILE A 94 0.22 -14.18 3.21
C ILE A 94 -0.86 -13.80 4.21
N ASN A 95 -2.09 -14.24 3.98
CA ASN A 95 -3.15 -14.06 4.96
C ASN A 95 -3.06 -15.17 6.04
N PRO A 96 -3.28 -14.84 7.31
CA PRO A 96 -3.36 -15.85 8.36
C PRO A 96 -4.62 -16.70 8.17
N ILE A 97 -4.56 -17.94 8.63
CA ILE A 97 -5.75 -18.77 8.80
C ILE A 97 -6.51 -18.23 10.01
N PRO A 98 -7.81 -17.91 9.89
CA PRO A 98 -8.59 -17.40 11.03
C PRO A 98 -8.53 -18.36 12.22
N SER A 99 -8.32 -17.83 13.43
CA SER A 99 -8.22 -18.64 14.66
C SER A 99 -9.46 -19.51 14.90
N GLY A 100 -10.65 -19.03 14.53
CA GLY A 100 -11.89 -19.80 14.61
C GLY A 100 -11.85 -21.07 13.75
N GLN A 101 -11.20 -21.05 12.58
CA GLN A 101 -11.04 -22.25 11.75
C GLN A 101 -10.09 -23.25 12.41
N ILE A 102 -8.98 -22.79 12.96
CA ILE A 102 -8.04 -23.64 13.69
C ILE A 102 -8.73 -24.33 14.85
N THR A 103 -9.52 -23.58 15.63
CA THR A 103 -10.30 -24.11 16.75
C THR A 103 -11.36 -25.10 16.27
N LEU A 104 -12.10 -24.80 15.22
CA LEU A 104 -13.10 -25.71 14.66
C LEU A 104 -12.50 -27.06 14.24
N TYR A 105 -11.36 -27.04 13.56
CA TYR A 105 -10.66 -28.27 13.16
C TYR A 105 -10.21 -29.06 14.38
N LYS A 106 -9.66 -28.36 15.39
CA LYS A 106 -9.24 -28.99 16.64
C LYS A 106 -10.39 -29.71 17.36
N THR A 107 -11.59 -29.10 17.42
CA THR A 107 -12.79 -29.73 18.02
C THR A 107 -13.25 -30.97 17.26
N LYS A 108 -12.89 -31.08 15.98
CA LYS A 108 -13.19 -32.25 15.12
C LYS A 108 -12.06 -33.29 15.13
N GLY A 109 -11.03 -33.12 15.97
CA GLY A 109 -9.91 -34.07 16.08
C GLY A 109 -8.82 -33.89 15.00
N TYR A 110 -8.87 -32.81 14.21
CA TYR A 110 -7.87 -32.55 13.20
C TYR A 110 -6.91 -31.44 13.64
N THR A 111 -5.65 -31.51 13.20
CA THR A 111 -4.67 -30.45 13.42
C THR A 111 -4.57 -29.57 12.18
N LEU A 112 -4.90 -28.30 12.32
CA LEU A 112 -4.70 -27.28 11.30
C LEU A 112 -3.63 -26.31 11.82
N SER A 113 -2.45 -26.36 11.20
CA SER A 113 -1.34 -25.46 11.54
C SER A 113 -1.51 -24.10 10.88
N GLN A 114 -1.09 -23.04 11.56
CA GLN A 114 -1.01 -21.70 10.99
C GLN A 114 0.09 -21.64 9.92
N ASN A 115 -0.04 -20.70 8.98
CA ASN A 115 1.05 -20.38 8.06
C ASN A 115 2.33 -20.03 8.83
N THR A 116 3.48 -20.52 8.39
CA THR A 116 4.76 -20.40 9.11
C THR A 116 5.13 -18.96 9.47
N GLU A 117 4.81 -18.01 8.60
CA GLU A 117 5.07 -16.56 8.82
C GLU A 117 4.12 -15.93 9.85
N TRP A 118 3.04 -16.61 10.25
CA TRP A 118 2.05 -16.22 11.23
C TRP A 118 2.03 -17.14 12.45
N GLY A 119 2.96 -18.11 12.51
CA GLY A 119 3.11 -19.02 13.66
C GLY A 119 3.37 -18.25 14.96
N TRP A 120 2.77 -18.73 16.04
CA TRP A 120 2.95 -18.26 17.41
C TRP A 120 4.10 -19.03 18.04
#